data_7a3819b730798d601c915a0b0b324e1d
#
_entry.id   7a3819b730798d601c915a0b0b324e1d
#
_cell.length_a   1.000
_cell.length_b   1.000
_cell.length_c   1.000
_cell.angle_alpha   90.00
_cell.angle_beta   90.00
_cell.angle_gamma   90.00
#
_symmetry.space_group_name_H-M   'P 1'
#
loop_
_entity.id
_entity.type
_entity.pdbx_description
1 polymer ?
#
loop_
_entity_poly.entity_id
_entity_poly.type
_entity_poly.pdbx_seq_one_letter_code
_entity_poly.pdbx_strand_id
1 'polypeptide(L)'
;FGLMTPMAEGKSFADWVAQRKMPVVLVVGIKDGCVNHALLTVQAIQQLGVPLLGWIANRVNPLLSHYAEIVDLLVEHIDAPLLGKIPYLHKPEEQELGHYLTDIDRLMYMQTELVK
;
A
#
# COMPACT_ATOMS: atom_id res chain seq x y z
N PHE A 1 -1.06 2.50 -12.33
CA PHE A 1 -2.31 3.25 -12.13
C PHE A 1 -2.68 3.31 -10.66
N GLY A 2 -3.69 4.09 -10.30
CA GLY A 2 -4.04 4.32 -8.91
C GLY A 2 -5.55 4.49 -8.70
N LEU A 3 -5.95 4.90 -7.50
CA LEU A 3 -7.36 4.98 -7.10
C LEU A 3 -8.20 5.88 -8.00
N MET A 4 -7.62 6.95 -8.51
CA MET A 4 -8.38 7.90 -9.32
C MET A 4 -8.39 7.54 -10.80
N THR A 5 -7.84 6.40 -11.18
CA THR A 5 -7.81 5.94 -12.57
C THR A 5 -9.23 5.81 -13.11
N PRO A 6 -9.55 6.49 -14.22
CA PRO A 6 -10.87 6.35 -14.84
C PRO A 6 -11.11 4.93 -15.32
N MET A 7 -12.29 4.43 -15.03
CA MET A 7 -12.77 3.14 -15.48
C MET A 7 -13.89 3.38 -16.51
N ALA A 8 -14.82 2.47 -16.62
CA ALA A 8 -15.95 2.62 -17.52
C ALA A 8 -17.07 3.47 -16.91
N GLU A 9 -17.89 4.09 -17.76
CA GLU A 9 -19.13 4.76 -17.36
C GLU A 9 -18.92 5.93 -16.39
N GLY A 10 -17.81 6.66 -16.57
CA GLY A 10 -17.52 7.84 -15.74
C GLY A 10 -17.12 7.55 -14.31
N LYS A 11 -16.84 6.30 -13.97
CA LYS A 11 -16.42 5.89 -12.62
C LYS A 11 -14.92 5.69 -12.57
N SER A 12 -14.33 5.97 -11.39
CA SER A 12 -12.93 5.70 -11.12
C SER A 12 -12.74 4.33 -10.47
N PHE A 13 -11.50 3.88 -10.40
CA PHE A 13 -11.16 2.67 -9.63
C PHE A 13 -11.56 2.82 -8.15
N ALA A 14 -11.45 4.03 -7.60
CA ALA A 14 -11.91 4.33 -6.24
C ALA A 14 -13.40 4.04 -6.05
N ASP A 15 -14.22 4.44 -7.01
CA ASP A 15 -15.67 4.17 -6.96
C ASP A 15 -15.95 2.68 -6.91
N TRP A 16 -15.22 1.90 -7.72
CA TRP A 16 -15.38 0.45 -7.77
C TRP A 16 -15.00 -0.19 -6.43
N VAL A 17 -13.88 0.22 -5.83
CA VAL A 17 -13.43 -0.27 -4.53
C VAL A 17 -14.44 0.08 -3.44
N ALA A 18 -14.92 1.33 -3.42
CA ALA A 18 -15.87 1.80 -2.42
C ALA A 18 -17.21 1.07 -2.52
N GLN A 19 -17.71 0.87 -3.73
CA GLN A 19 -18.96 0.18 -3.97
C GLN A 19 -18.95 -1.25 -3.43
N ARG A 20 -17.81 -1.91 -3.52
CA ARG A 20 -17.63 -3.29 -3.03
C ARG A 20 -17.18 -3.37 -1.59
N LYS A 21 -16.92 -2.23 -0.95
CA LYS A 21 -16.45 -2.15 0.45
C LYS A 21 -15.23 -3.03 0.71
N MET A 22 -14.31 -3.05 -0.26
CA MET A 22 -13.13 -3.92 -0.17
C MET A 22 -12.09 -3.36 0.77
N PRO A 23 -11.56 -4.17 1.69
CA PRO A 23 -10.37 -3.77 2.46
C PRO A 23 -9.17 -3.60 1.53
N VAL A 24 -8.29 -2.67 1.89
CA VAL A 24 -7.17 -2.25 1.03
C VAL A 24 -5.84 -2.46 1.75
N VAL A 25 -4.86 -2.97 1.01
CA VAL A 25 -3.45 -2.91 1.38
C VAL A 25 -2.76 -2.01 0.38
N LEU A 26 -2.06 -0.99 0.87
CA LEU A 26 -1.37 -0.04 0.01
C LEU A 26 0.07 -0.48 -0.22
N VAL A 27 0.47 -0.59 -1.48
CA VAL A 27 1.87 -0.85 -1.83
C VAL A 27 2.49 0.47 -2.29
N VAL A 28 3.53 0.92 -1.57
CA VAL A 28 4.21 2.18 -1.86
C VAL A 28 5.56 1.89 -2.52
N GLY A 29 5.71 2.29 -3.77
CA GLY A 29 7.01 2.27 -4.43
C GLY A 29 7.88 3.38 -3.85
N ILE A 30 8.97 3.01 -3.17
CA ILE A 30 9.82 3.99 -2.47
C ILE A 30 10.78 4.64 -3.47
N LYS A 31 10.48 5.90 -3.76
CA LYS A 31 11.23 6.74 -4.70
C LYS A 31 11.01 8.20 -4.34
N ASP A 32 11.73 9.10 -5.00
CA ASP A 32 11.52 10.54 -4.79
C ASP A 32 10.07 10.92 -5.12
N GLY A 33 9.46 11.71 -4.26
CA GLY A 33 8.08 12.15 -4.41
C GLY A 33 7.02 11.18 -3.93
N CYS A 34 7.40 9.97 -3.49
CA CYS A 34 6.42 8.96 -3.09
C CYS A 34 5.65 9.34 -1.81
N VAL A 35 6.24 10.13 -0.93
CA VAL A 35 5.57 10.53 0.33
C VAL A 35 4.29 11.28 0.02
N ASN A 36 4.35 12.26 -0.85
CA ASN A 36 3.17 13.02 -1.26
C ASN A 36 2.10 12.10 -1.86
N HIS A 37 2.48 11.25 -2.80
CA HIS A 37 1.55 10.34 -3.45
C HIS A 37 0.93 9.35 -2.45
N ALA A 38 1.74 8.80 -1.56
CA ALA A 38 1.26 7.84 -0.56
C ALA A 38 0.25 8.50 0.38
N LEU A 39 0.55 9.69 0.90
CA LEU A 39 -0.33 10.37 1.84
C LEU A 39 -1.63 10.82 1.17
N LEU A 40 -1.57 11.28 -0.08
CA LEU A 40 -2.78 11.60 -0.84
C LEU A 40 -3.65 10.35 -1.04
N THR A 41 -3.02 9.22 -1.35
CA THR A 41 -3.74 7.96 -1.54
C THR A 41 -4.38 7.48 -0.24
N VAL A 42 -3.65 7.54 0.87
CA VAL A 42 -4.19 7.20 2.20
C VAL A 42 -5.39 8.07 2.54
N GLN A 43 -5.27 9.37 2.29
CA GLN A 43 -6.37 10.30 2.54
C GLN A 43 -7.61 9.96 1.71
N ALA A 44 -7.40 9.62 0.44
CA ALA A 44 -8.49 9.19 -0.44
C ALA A 44 -9.15 7.90 0.07
N ILE A 45 -8.37 6.93 0.52
CA ILE A 45 -8.88 5.68 1.10
C ILE A 45 -9.75 5.98 2.32
N GLN A 46 -9.28 6.86 3.19
CA GLN A 46 -10.03 7.26 4.39
C GLN A 46 -11.37 7.90 4.04
N GLN A 47 -11.37 8.77 3.03
CA GLN A 47 -12.59 9.43 2.57
C GLN A 47 -13.60 8.46 1.95
N LEU A 48 -13.13 7.38 1.34
CA LEU A 48 -13.99 6.34 0.80
C LEU A 48 -14.65 5.50 1.87
N GLY A 49 -14.15 5.55 3.12
CA GLY A 49 -14.69 4.76 4.22
C GLY A 49 -14.37 3.28 4.13
N VAL A 50 -13.38 2.89 3.33
CA VAL A 50 -12.92 1.50 3.27
C VAL A 50 -11.75 1.30 4.23
N PRO A 51 -11.59 0.08 4.81
CA PRO A 51 -10.50 -0.16 5.74
C PRO A 51 -9.15 -0.22 5.02
N LEU A 52 -8.17 0.50 5.56
CA LEU A 52 -6.77 0.35 5.15
C LEU A 52 -6.11 -0.60 6.15
N LEU A 53 -5.86 -1.83 5.73
CA LEU A 53 -5.34 -2.88 6.62
C LEU A 53 -3.87 -2.70 6.95
N GLY A 54 -3.12 -2.09 6.05
CA GLY A 54 -1.70 -1.87 6.22
C GLY A 54 -1.07 -1.44 4.92
N TRP A 55 0.25 -1.32 4.93
CA TRP A 55 0.98 -0.94 3.72
C TRP A 55 2.30 -1.68 3.62
N ILE A 56 2.84 -1.72 2.41
CA ILE A 56 4.08 -2.41 2.08
C ILE A 56 5.02 -1.41 1.43
N ALA A 57 6.26 -1.35 1.91
CA ALA A 57 7.30 -0.54 1.29
C ALA A 57 8.01 -1.38 0.22
N ASN A 58 7.92 -0.96 -1.03
CA ASN A 58 8.55 -1.64 -2.15
C ASN A 58 9.69 -0.78 -2.70
N ARG A 59 10.93 -1.23 -2.53
CA ARG A 59 12.09 -0.49 -3.00
C ARG A 59 12.24 -0.69 -4.50
N VAL A 60 11.97 0.38 -5.26
CA VAL A 60 12.00 0.34 -6.73
C VAL A 60 13.28 0.92 -7.33
N ASN A 61 14.10 1.59 -6.51
CA ASN A 61 15.37 2.18 -6.95
C ASN A 61 16.49 1.79 -5.98
N PRO A 62 17.45 0.95 -6.40
CA PRO A 62 18.54 0.52 -5.51
C PRO A 62 19.50 1.64 -5.16
N LEU A 63 19.51 2.74 -5.93
CA LEU A 63 20.43 3.87 -5.74
C LEU A 63 19.84 4.99 -4.90
N LEU A 64 18.61 4.83 -4.40
CA LEU A 64 17.95 5.86 -3.60
C LEU A 64 18.67 6.01 -2.26
N SER A 65 19.27 7.19 -2.03
CA SER A 65 20.12 7.45 -0.86
C SER A 65 19.34 7.69 0.44
N HIS A 66 18.06 8.02 0.37
CA HIS A 66 17.23 8.38 1.53
C HIS A 66 16.13 7.37 1.80
N TYR A 67 16.36 6.11 1.44
CA TYR A 67 15.34 5.07 1.57
C TYR A 67 14.81 4.94 3.00
N ALA A 68 15.72 4.83 3.99
CA ALA A 68 15.33 4.63 5.37
C ALA A 68 14.52 5.81 5.91
N GLU A 69 14.96 7.02 5.61
CA GLU A 69 14.29 8.24 6.05
C GLU A 69 12.90 8.38 5.44
N ILE A 70 12.74 8.00 4.18
CA ILE A 70 11.43 8.02 3.51
C ILE A 70 10.49 7.01 4.17
N VAL A 71 10.95 5.80 4.42
CA VAL A 71 10.15 4.77 5.09
C VAL A 71 9.74 5.23 6.49
N ASP A 72 10.66 5.83 7.24
CA ASP A 72 10.37 6.34 8.59
C ASP A 72 9.31 7.44 8.56
N LEU A 73 9.38 8.35 7.59
CA LEU A 73 8.34 9.37 7.41
C LEU A 73 6.97 8.74 7.14
N LEU A 74 6.93 7.72 6.30
CA LEU A 74 5.67 7.05 5.98
C LEU A 74 5.12 6.29 7.19
N VAL A 75 5.98 5.62 7.96
CA VAL A 75 5.57 4.96 9.21
C VAL A 75 4.92 5.97 10.15
N GLU A 76 5.51 7.15 10.27
CA GLU A 76 5.01 8.20 11.16
C GLU A 76 3.67 8.77 10.72
N HIS A 77 3.43 8.88 9.41
CA HIS A 77 2.27 9.59 8.88
C HIS A 77 1.13 8.69 8.37
N ILE A 78 1.39 7.42 8.11
CA ILE A 78 0.34 6.49 7.69
C ILE A 78 -0.23 5.79 8.93
N ASP A 79 -1.51 6.01 9.19
CA ASP A 79 -2.22 5.40 10.32
C ASP A 79 -2.67 3.98 9.95
N ALA A 80 -1.69 3.14 9.64
CA ALA A 80 -1.88 1.73 9.36
C ALA A 80 -0.52 1.03 9.48
N PRO A 81 -0.45 -0.25 9.86
CA PRO A 81 0.82 -0.91 10.08
C PRO A 81 1.61 -1.14 8.81
N LEU A 82 2.93 -1.02 8.92
CA LEU A 82 3.85 -1.47 7.87
C LEU A 82 3.92 -2.99 7.92
N LEU A 83 3.43 -3.65 6.88
CA LEU A 83 3.32 -5.11 6.83
C LEU A 83 4.59 -5.78 6.32
N GLY A 84 5.44 -5.06 5.62
CA GLY A 84 6.68 -5.61 5.11
C GLY A 84 7.45 -4.63 4.25
N LYS A 85 8.71 -4.96 4.02
CA LYS A 85 9.62 -4.20 3.16
C LYS A 85 10.15 -5.14 2.11
N ILE A 86 9.90 -4.82 0.84
CA ILE A 86 10.42 -5.61 -0.28
C ILE A 86 11.64 -4.88 -0.82
N PRO A 87 12.84 -5.50 -0.78
CA PRO A 87 14.04 -4.87 -1.31
C PRO A 87 14.01 -4.82 -2.83
N TYR A 88 14.93 -4.04 -3.43
CA TYR A 88 15.09 -4.09 -4.88
C TYR A 88 15.52 -5.49 -5.29
N LEU A 89 14.79 -6.09 -6.24
CA LEU A 89 15.05 -7.42 -6.72
C LEU A 89 15.26 -7.40 -8.23
N HIS A 90 16.29 -8.13 -8.69
CA HIS A 90 16.48 -8.40 -10.10
C HIS A 90 15.63 -9.62 -10.45
N LYS A 91 14.73 -9.49 -11.42
CA LYS A 91 13.79 -10.55 -11.82
C LYS A 91 12.94 -11.04 -10.63
N PRO A 92 12.11 -10.18 -10.02
CA PRO A 92 11.31 -10.58 -8.85
C PRO A 92 10.35 -11.74 -9.13
N GLU A 93 9.96 -11.94 -10.39
CA GLU A 93 9.07 -13.02 -10.80
C GLU A 93 9.70 -14.42 -10.64
N GLU A 94 11.03 -14.48 -10.47
CA GLU A 94 11.75 -15.73 -10.25
C GLU A 94 12.03 -16.01 -8.78
N GLN A 95 11.53 -15.18 -7.86
CA GLN A 95 11.85 -15.24 -6.44
C GLN A 95 10.61 -15.38 -5.58
N GLU A 96 10.79 -16.07 -4.45
CA GLU A 96 9.79 -16.12 -3.39
C GLU A 96 9.78 -14.80 -2.62
N LEU A 97 8.64 -14.11 -2.60
CA LEU A 97 8.51 -12.80 -1.96
C LEU A 97 7.77 -12.82 -0.62
N GLY A 98 7.11 -13.93 -0.29
CA GLY A 98 6.26 -14.00 0.90
C GLY A 98 7.01 -13.71 2.20
N HIS A 99 8.29 -14.07 2.28
CA HIS A 99 9.09 -13.87 3.49
C HIS A 99 9.40 -12.40 3.79
N TYR A 100 9.16 -11.49 2.84
CA TYR A 100 9.32 -10.06 3.08
C TYR A 100 8.11 -9.43 3.77
N LEU A 101 7.01 -10.17 3.90
CA LEU A 101 5.79 -9.70 4.56
C LEU A 101 5.81 -10.19 6.00
N THR A 102 6.17 -9.31 6.92
CA THR A 102 6.42 -9.68 8.32
C THR A 102 5.16 -9.78 9.18
N ASP A 103 4.09 -9.11 8.80
CA ASP A 103 2.84 -9.06 9.57
C ASP A 103 1.66 -9.67 8.81
N ILE A 104 1.93 -10.71 8.00
CA ILE A 104 0.88 -11.32 7.19
C ILE A 104 -0.21 -11.98 8.07
N ASP A 105 0.16 -12.58 9.19
CA ASP A 105 -0.79 -13.18 10.11
C ASP A 105 -1.74 -12.13 10.68
N ARG A 106 -1.22 -10.96 11.00
CA ARG A 106 -2.03 -9.82 11.47
C ARG A 106 -3.01 -9.36 10.39
N LEU A 107 -2.57 -9.31 9.14
CA LEU A 107 -3.43 -8.98 8.00
C LEU A 107 -4.57 -9.99 7.87
N MET A 108 -4.28 -11.26 7.95
CA MET A 108 -5.27 -12.33 7.86
C MET A 108 -6.27 -12.25 9.02
N TYR A 109 -5.81 -11.97 10.23
CA TYR A 109 -6.67 -11.78 11.40
C TYR A 109 -7.63 -10.61 11.19
N MET A 110 -7.13 -9.48 10.69
CA MET A 110 -7.95 -8.30 10.43
C MET A 110 -9.02 -8.57 9.38
N GLN A 111 -8.70 -9.34 8.32
CA GLN A 111 -9.68 -9.74 7.33
C GLN A 111 -10.79 -10.59 7.94
N THR A 112 -10.44 -11.52 8.83
CA THR A 112 -11.41 -12.35 9.54
C THR A 112 -12.36 -11.50 10.36
N GLU A 113 -11.86 -10.51 11.07
CA GLU A 113 -12.69 -9.59 11.85
C GLU A 113 -13.65 -8.79 10.97
N LEU A 114 -13.21 -8.37 9.79
CA LEU A 114 -14.03 -7.59 8.88
C LEU A 114 -15.16 -8.41 8.24
N VAL A 115 -14.97 -9.70 8.09
CA VAL A 115 -15.96 -10.61 7.49
C VAL A 115 -17.06 -10.97 8.49
N LYS A 116 -16.77 -10.92 9.75
CA LYS A 116 -17.76 -11.16 10.80
C LYS A 116 -18.79 -10.04 10.86
#